data_58c2ea8635e142f92b06c235795dbc91
#
_entry.id   58c2ea8635e142f92b06c235795dbc91
#
_cell.length_a   1.000
_cell.length_b   1.000
_cell.length_c   1.000
_cell.angle_alpha   90.00
_cell.angle_beta   90.00
_cell.angle_gamma   90.00
#
_symmetry.space_group_name_H-M   'P 1'
#
loop_
_entity.id
_entity.type
_entity.pdbx_description
1 polymer ?
#
loop_
_entity_poly.entity_id
_entity_poly.type
_entity_poly.pdbx_seq_one_letter_code
_entity_poly.pdbx_strand_id
1 'polypeptide(L)'
;MEATSRFQGQVVLVTGGTGALGSAVARAFIQEGANVAVTYRTAREYDDLQSSVAADRARLQGHQIDVTNEAEMSRLTAAIDAEFHRLDILVNAAGGYSGGPKLWETESAVLERMLDLNLRSAFVTARSVMPILLKQGRGSIVNVAAKAAVDQPGGAGAYVASKAAALAMMHSLAMDLKGTAIRVNSVLPGIIDTPANRRDMPRANFATWTKSEHIGRVILFLCTDDAQPINGVAIPV
;
A
#
# COMPACT_ATOMS: atom_id res chain seq x y z
N MET A 1 -23.13 -10.78 20.79
CA MET A 1 -23.13 -9.82 19.69
C MET A 1 -22.03 -10.28 18.73
N GLU A 2 -22.41 -10.83 17.59
CA GLU A 2 -21.44 -11.06 16.52
C GLU A 2 -20.84 -9.70 16.15
N ALA A 3 -19.52 -9.62 16.17
CA ALA A 3 -18.82 -8.41 15.73
C ALA A 3 -19.17 -8.23 14.25
N THR A 4 -19.94 -7.20 13.94
CA THR A 4 -20.28 -6.85 12.56
C THR A 4 -18.97 -6.53 11.85
N SER A 5 -18.63 -7.31 10.82
CA SER A 5 -17.42 -7.13 10.01
C SER A 5 -17.44 -5.74 9.38
N ARG A 6 -16.47 -4.89 9.73
CA ARG A 6 -16.44 -3.46 9.35
C ARG A 6 -16.37 -3.21 7.84
N PHE A 7 -15.87 -4.17 7.08
CA PHE A 7 -15.66 -4.06 5.65
C PHE A 7 -16.47 -5.09 4.85
N GLN A 8 -17.57 -5.61 5.43
CA GLN A 8 -18.40 -6.61 4.78
C GLN A 8 -18.87 -6.14 3.40
N GLY A 9 -18.52 -6.91 2.36
CA GLY A 9 -18.89 -6.64 0.98
C GLY A 9 -18.17 -5.46 0.31
N GLN A 10 -17.24 -4.80 1.00
CA GLN A 10 -16.36 -3.81 0.37
C GLN A 10 -15.27 -4.50 -0.46
N VAL A 11 -14.79 -3.81 -1.49
CA VAL A 11 -13.75 -4.28 -2.39
C VAL A 11 -12.48 -3.47 -2.15
N VAL A 12 -11.39 -4.18 -1.89
CA VAL A 12 -10.09 -3.60 -1.53
C VAL A 12 -9.03 -4.07 -2.53
N LEU A 13 -8.29 -3.14 -3.10
CA LEU A 13 -7.10 -3.44 -3.89
C LEU A 13 -5.84 -3.15 -3.04
N VAL A 14 -5.00 -4.16 -2.85
CA VAL A 14 -3.71 -4.02 -2.15
C VAL A 14 -2.58 -4.29 -3.14
N THR A 15 -1.84 -3.25 -3.55
CA THR A 15 -0.65 -3.46 -4.38
C THR A 15 0.51 -3.97 -3.54
N GLY A 16 1.31 -4.89 -4.11
CA GLY A 16 2.36 -5.57 -3.34
C GLY A 16 1.79 -6.41 -2.18
N GLY A 17 0.60 -6.96 -2.37
CA GLY A 17 -0.18 -7.65 -1.35
C GLY A 17 0.42 -8.95 -0.83
N THR A 18 1.48 -9.47 -1.45
CA THR A 18 2.23 -10.64 -0.96
C THR A 18 3.48 -10.28 -0.15
N GLY A 19 3.90 -9.02 -0.16
CA GLY A 19 5.00 -8.53 0.69
C GLY A 19 4.63 -8.58 2.18
N ALA A 20 5.61 -8.44 3.07
CA ALA A 20 5.41 -8.59 4.51
C ALA A 20 4.31 -7.67 5.09
N LEU A 21 4.29 -6.39 4.69
CA LEU A 21 3.23 -5.48 5.10
C LEU A 21 1.94 -5.72 4.31
N GLY A 22 2.04 -5.84 2.98
CA GLY A 22 0.85 -6.02 2.12
C GLY A 22 0.04 -7.25 2.49
N SER A 23 0.70 -8.37 2.82
CA SER A 23 0.03 -9.60 3.25
C SER A 23 -0.67 -9.45 4.61
N ALA A 24 -0.07 -8.72 5.55
CA ALA A 24 -0.72 -8.42 6.83
C ALA A 24 -1.97 -7.54 6.64
N VAL A 25 -1.88 -6.54 5.74
CA VAL A 25 -3.01 -5.68 5.37
C VAL A 25 -4.11 -6.49 4.68
N ALA A 26 -3.78 -7.31 3.69
CA ALA A 26 -4.75 -8.15 2.98
C ALA A 26 -5.50 -9.08 3.94
N ARG A 27 -4.77 -9.79 4.81
CA ARG A 27 -5.38 -10.64 5.85
C ARG A 27 -6.33 -9.85 6.76
N ALA A 28 -5.91 -8.68 7.21
CA ALA A 28 -6.72 -7.88 8.12
C ALA A 28 -8.05 -7.43 7.47
N PHE A 29 -8.04 -7.03 6.20
CA PHE A 29 -9.29 -6.71 5.47
C PHE A 29 -10.17 -7.93 5.25
N ILE A 30 -9.58 -9.09 4.89
CA ILE A 30 -10.32 -10.35 4.72
C ILE A 30 -11.03 -10.76 6.01
N GLN A 31 -10.34 -10.70 7.15
CA GLN A 31 -10.89 -10.98 8.48
C GLN A 31 -12.06 -10.07 8.86
N GLU A 32 -12.10 -8.86 8.31
CA GLU A 32 -13.17 -7.89 8.49
C GLU A 32 -14.25 -7.95 7.37
N GLY A 33 -14.23 -9.02 6.56
CA GLY A 33 -15.29 -9.32 5.59
C GLY A 33 -15.14 -8.70 4.20
N ALA A 34 -14.03 -8.03 3.89
CA ALA A 34 -13.79 -7.46 2.57
C ALA A 34 -13.47 -8.52 1.52
N ASN A 35 -13.79 -8.23 0.24
CA ASN A 35 -13.20 -8.88 -0.91
C ASN A 35 -11.90 -8.17 -1.26
N VAL A 36 -10.80 -8.91 -1.33
CA VAL A 36 -9.46 -8.33 -1.47
C VAL A 36 -8.80 -8.82 -2.74
N ALA A 37 -8.51 -7.91 -3.65
CA ALA A 37 -7.63 -8.14 -4.79
C ALA A 37 -6.20 -7.72 -4.40
N VAL A 38 -5.22 -8.59 -4.68
CA VAL A 38 -3.81 -8.28 -4.42
C VAL A 38 -3.01 -8.37 -5.71
N THR A 39 -2.02 -7.47 -5.86
CA THR A 39 -1.00 -7.64 -6.90
C THR A 39 0.23 -8.32 -6.33
N TYR A 40 0.86 -9.19 -7.12
CA TYR A 40 2.07 -9.90 -6.73
C TYR A 40 3.03 -10.10 -7.91
N ARG A 41 4.28 -10.44 -7.62
CA ARG A 41 5.31 -10.77 -8.62
C ARG A 41 5.60 -12.27 -8.66
N THR A 42 5.63 -12.90 -7.50
CA THR A 42 6.07 -14.30 -7.32
C THR A 42 4.88 -15.17 -6.93
N ALA A 43 4.57 -16.18 -7.73
CA ALA A 43 3.45 -17.09 -7.49
C ALA A 43 3.52 -17.75 -6.11
N ARG A 44 4.71 -18.19 -5.68
CA ARG A 44 4.92 -18.79 -4.37
C ARG A 44 4.47 -17.88 -3.21
N GLU A 45 4.77 -16.58 -3.28
CA GLU A 45 4.34 -15.65 -2.23
C GLU A 45 2.82 -15.51 -2.18
N TYR A 46 2.15 -15.62 -3.34
CA TYR A 46 0.70 -15.63 -3.39
C TYR A 46 0.11 -16.93 -2.81
N ASP A 47 0.71 -18.09 -3.09
CA ASP A 47 0.32 -19.38 -2.52
C ASP A 47 0.45 -19.37 -0.98
N ASP A 48 1.52 -18.76 -0.46
CA ASP A 48 1.73 -18.59 0.98
C ASP A 48 0.63 -17.69 1.59
N LEU A 49 0.27 -16.59 0.91
CA LEU A 49 -0.82 -15.72 1.34
C LEU A 49 -2.17 -16.46 1.33
N GLN A 50 -2.49 -17.17 0.24
CA GLN A 50 -3.72 -17.98 0.13
C GLN A 50 -3.84 -19.01 1.26
N SER A 51 -2.73 -19.67 1.58
CA SER A 51 -2.68 -20.65 2.67
C SER A 51 -2.95 -20.01 4.03
N SER A 52 -2.50 -18.77 4.23
CA SER A 52 -2.70 -18.03 5.48
C SER A 52 -4.15 -17.56 5.72
N VAL A 53 -4.98 -17.55 4.67
CA VAL A 53 -6.41 -17.14 4.72
C VAL A 53 -7.34 -18.27 4.28
N ALA A 54 -6.95 -19.52 4.48
CA ALA A 54 -7.61 -20.70 3.93
C ALA A 54 -9.15 -20.75 4.17
N ALA A 55 -9.60 -20.31 5.36
CA ALA A 55 -11.03 -20.28 5.73
C ALA A 55 -11.84 -19.25 4.91
N ASP A 56 -11.19 -18.15 4.51
CA ASP A 56 -11.80 -17.03 3.78
C ASP A 56 -11.23 -16.87 2.36
N ARG A 57 -10.65 -17.94 1.81
CA ARG A 57 -9.94 -17.93 0.52
C ARG A 57 -10.80 -17.36 -0.62
N ALA A 58 -12.11 -17.55 -0.58
CA ALA A 58 -13.04 -17.05 -1.58
C ALA A 58 -13.06 -15.50 -1.66
N ARG A 59 -12.56 -14.82 -0.64
CA ARG A 59 -12.47 -13.36 -0.58
C ARG A 59 -11.15 -12.81 -1.12
N LEU A 60 -10.19 -13.68 -1.48
CA LEU A 60 -8.87 -13.28 -1.95
C LEU A 60 -8.71 -13.59 -3.44
N GLN A 61 -8.37 -12.56 -4.22
CA GLN A 61 -7.99 -12.69 -5.62
C GLN A 61 -6.56 -12.18 -5.83
N GLY A 62 -5.76 -12.93 -6.58
CA GLY A 62 -4.38 -12.58 -6.89
C GLY A 62 -4.17 -12.27 -8.36
N HIS A 63 -3.42 -11.20 -8.62
CA HIS A 63 -3.08 -10.75 -9.97
C HIS A 63 -1.57 -10.57 -10.10
N GLN A 64 -0.96 -11.39 -10.95
CA GLN A 64 0.48 -11.31 -11.23
C GLN A 64 0.72 -10.25 -12.29
N ILE A 65 1.03 -9.02 -11.85
CA ILE A 65 1.21 -7.87 -12.73
C ILE A 65 2.36 -6.97 -12.26
N ASP A 66 2.87 -6.17 -13.17
CA ASP A 66 3.74 -5.04 -12.85
C ASP A 66 2.90 -3.78 -12.61
N VAL A 67 2.87 -3.32 -11.37
CA VAL A 67 2.13 -2.13 -10.96
C VAL A 67 2.66 -0.81 -11.54
N THR A 68 3.83 -0.83 -12.18
CA THR A 68 4.38 0.31 -12.94
C THR A 68 3.88 0.35 -14.39
N ASN A 69 3.23 -0.74 -14.85
CA ASN A 69 2.68 -0.86 -16.18
C ASN A 69 1.22 -0.34 -16.21
N GLU A 70 1.01 0.80 -16.88
CA GLU A 70 -0.31 1.44 -16.95
C GLU A 70 -1.38 0.54 -17.61
N ALA A 71 -1.01 -0.22 -18.65
CA ALA A 71 -1.95 -1.08 -19.36
C ALA A 71 -2.38 -2.28 -18.50
N GLU A 72 -1.46 -2.85 -17.72
CA GLU A 72 -1.78 -3.95 -16.80
C GLU A 72 -2.68 -3.48 -15.66
N MET A 73 -2.36 -2.33 -15.06
CA MET A 73 -3.18 -1.74 -14.00
C MET A 73 -4.58 -1.35 -14.50
N SER A 74 -4.69 -0.78 -15.71
CA SER A 74 -5.99 -0.47 -16.31
C SER A 74 -6.84 -1.72 -16.55
N ARG A 75 -6.23 -2.81 -17.03
CA ARG A 75 -6.93 -4.09 -17.19
C ARG A 75 -7.39 -4.66 -15.86
N LEU A 76 -6.54 -4.59 -14.82
CA LEU A 76 -6.90 -5.05 -13.48
C LEU A 76 -8.08 -4.27 -12.91
N THR A 77 -8.03 -2.94 -12.94
CA THR A 77 -9.12 -2.12 -12.39
C THR A 77 -10.42 -2.29 -13.18
N ALA A 78 -10.35 -2.45 -14.50
CA ALA A 78 -11.52 -2.79 -15.31
C ALA A 78 -12.12 -4.16 -14.97
N ALA A 79 -11.28 -5.17 -14.70
CA ALA A 79 -11.75 -6.49 -14.28
C ALA A 79 -12.43 -6.43 -12.89
N ILE A 80 -11.88 -5.67 -11.95
CA ILE A 80 -12.50 -5.43 -10.63
C ILE A 80 -13.87 -4.74 -10.79
N ASP A 81 -13.96 -3.68 -11.61
CA ASP A 81 -15.24 -2.98 -11.86
C ASP A 81 -16.26 -3.90 -12.54
N ALA A 82 -15.84 -4.75 -13.47
CA ALA A 82 -16.72 -5.69 -14.15
C ALA A 82 -17.28 -6.76 -13.20
N GLU A 83 -16.49 -7.25 -12.26
CA GLU A 83 -16.87 -8.32 -11.33
C GLU A 83 -17.68 -7.82 -10.14
N PHE A 84 -17.20 -6.74 -9.50
CA PHE A 84 -17.76 -6.26 -8.23
C PHE A 84 -18.62 -5.01 -8.38
N HIS A 85 -18.58 -4.33 -9.54
CA HIS A 85 -19.24 -3.04 -9.81
C HIS A 85 -18.89 -1.95 -8.79
N ARG A 86 -17.74 -2.11 -8.12
CA ARG A 86 -17.21 -1.18 -7.11
C ARG A 86 -15.73 -1.44 -6.81
N LEU A 87 -15.08 -0.40 -6.33
CA LEU A 87 -13.79 -0.47 -5.63
C LEU A 87 -13.84 0.57 -4.51
N ASP A 88 -13.73 0.15 -3.26
CA ASP A 88 -13.89 1.07 -2.13
C ASP A 88 -12.57 1.59 -1.60
N ILE A 89 -11.54 0.74 -1.64
CA ILE A 89 -10.27 1.02 -0.97
C ILE A 89 -9.11 0.62 -1.88
N LEU A 90 -8.14 1.54 -1.99
CA LEU A 90 -6.81 1.23 -2.49
C LEU A 90 -5.80 1.33 -1.34
N VAL A 91 -5.04 0.26 -1.11
CA VAL A 91 -3.83 0.33 -0.29
C VAL A 91 -2.61 0.16 -1.19
N ASN A 92 -1.87 1.25 -1.37
CA ASN A 92 -0.66 1.25 -2.17
C ASN A 92 0.54 0.84 -1.30
N ALA A 93 0.81 -0.47 -1.23
CA ALA A 93 1.89 -1.05 -0.44
C ALA A 93 3.05 -1.59 -1.31
N ALA A 94 2.93 -1.50 -2.63
CA ALA A 94 4.05 -1.79 -3.52
C ALA A 94 5.18 -0.78 -3.31
N GLY A 95 6.41 -1.27 -3.25
CA GLY A 95 7.57 -0.43 -3.05
C GLY A 95 8.79 -1.26 -2.65
N GLY A 96 9.90 -0.57 -2.45
CA GLY A 96 11.14 -1.21 -2.03
C GLY A 96 12.14 -0.21 -1.48
N TYR A 97 13.23 -0.74 -0.95
CA TYR A 97 14.31 0.00 -0.34
C TYR A 97 15.63 -0.26 -1.08
N SER A 98 16.45 0.77 -1.18
CA SER A 98 17.86 0.67 -1.49
C SER A 98 18.61 1.77 -0.76
N GLY A 99 19.68 1.40 -0.05
CA GLY A 99 20.51 2.33 0.71
C GLY A 99 21.88 1.72 0.98
N GLY A 100 22.73 2.47 1.69
CA GLY A 100 24.11 2.14 2.01
C GLY A 100 25.08 3.19 1.47
N PRO A 101 25.22 3.36 0.13
CA PRO A 101 26.11 4.33 -0.47
C PRO A 101 25.72 5.78 -0.13
N LYS A 102 26.71 6.64 -0.04
CA LYS A 102 26.50 8.10 0.04
C LYS A 102 25.95 8.61 -1.31
N LEU A 103 25.31 9.76 -1.30
CA LEU A 103 24.65 10.30 -2.50
C LEU A 103 25.58 10.36 -3.71
N TRP A 104 26.79 10.80 -3.54
CA TRP A 104 27.80 10.94 -4.62
C TRP A 104 28.42 9.61 -5.08
N GLU A 105 28.14 8.51 -4.38
CA GLU A 105 28.54 7.15 -4.70
C GLU A 105 27.37 6.34 -5.30
N THR A 106 26.15 6.93 -5.28
CA THR A 106 24.93 6.25 -5.73
C THR A 106 24.85 6.29 -7.26
N GLU A 107 24.76 5.14 -7.88
CA GLU A 107 24.59 5.02 -9.33
C GLU A 107 23.21 5.54 -9.78
N SER A 108 23.14 6.18 -10.95
CA SER A 108 21.88 6.69 -11.53
C SER A 108 20.80 5.61 -11.66
N ALA A 109 21.18 4.39 -12.02
CA ALA A 109 20.28 3.25 -12.11
C ALA A 109 19.59 2.91 -10.79
N VAL A 110 20.22 3.19 -9.63
CA VAL A 110 19.59 3.02 -8.31
C VAL A 110 18.50 4.07 -8.10
N LEU A 111 18.78 5.31 -8.50
CA LEU A 111 17.79 6.39 -8.43
C LEU A 111 16.56 6.07 -9.31
N GLU A 112 16.79 5.73 -10.57
CA GLU A 112 15.74 5.36 -11.53
C GLU A 112 14.87 4.21 -10.99
N ARG A 113 15.50 3.14 -10.52
CA ARG A 113 14.79 2.00 -9.92
C ARG A 113 13.96 2.39 -8.71
N MET A 114 14.47 3.27 -7.83
CA MET A 114 13.71 3.72 -6.66
C MET A 114 12.53 4.62 -7.06
N LEU A 115 12.70 5.47 -8.07
CA LEU A 115 11.61 6.28 -8.62
C LEU A 115 10.54 5.42 -9.28
N ASP A 116 10.93 4.44 -10.08
CA ASP A 116 9.96 3.51 -10.69
C ASP A 116 9.20 2.71 -9.62
N LEU A 117 9.93 2.13 -8.68
CA LEU A 117 9.34 1.21 -7.71
C LEU A 117 8.45 1.91 -6.67
N ASN A 118 8.79 3.14 -6.24
CA ASN A 118 8.09 3.83 -5.15
C ASN A 118 7.20 4.99 -5.62
N LEU A 119 7.60 5.72 -6.66
CA LEU A 119 6.84 6.87 -7.16
C LEU A 119 5.94 6.48 -8.32
N ARG A 120 6.51 5.91 -9.40
CA ARG A 120 5.74 5.54 -10.59
C ARG A 120 4.65 4.51 -10.26
N SER A 121 4.96 3.50 -9.46
CA SER A 121 3.97 2.51 -9.01
C SER A 121 2.80 3.19 -8.30
N ALA A 122 3.07 4.12 -7.39
CA ALA A 122 2.05 4.86 -6.66
C ALA A 122 1.19 5.73 -7.60
N PHE A 123 1.83 6.41 -8.56
CA PHE A 123 1.15 7.22 -9.58
C PHE A 123 0.23 6.37 -10.45
N VAL A 124 0.76 5.31 -11.07
CA VAL A 124 0.01 4.44 -11.98
C VAL A 124 -1.17 3.80 -11.26
N THR A 125 -0.96 3.32 -10.05
CA THR A 125 -2.01 2.66 -9.27
C THR A 125 -3.11 3.63 -8.87
N ALA A 126 -2.75 4.79 -8.30
CA ALA A 126 -3.73 5.81 -7.91
C ALA A 126 -4.55 6.27 -9.13
N ARG A 127 -3.88 6.59 -10.23
CA ARG A 127 -4.54 7.01 -11.49
C ARG A 127 -5.51 5.96 -12.01
N SER A 128 -5.15 4.68 -11.94
CA SER A 128 -5.97 3.58 -12.50
C SER A 128 -7.26 3.34 -11.73
N VAL A 129 -7.32 3.62 -10.43
CA VAL A 129 -8.53 3.44 -9.63
C VAL A 129 -9.46 4.66 -9.67
N MET A 130 -8.96 5.84 -10.05
CA MET A 130 -9.74 7.09 -10.02
C MET A 130 -11.04 7.05 -10.81
N PRO A 131 -11.12 6.46 -12.03
CA PRO A 131 -12.39 6.42 -12.77
C PRO A 131 -13.51 5.74 -11.98
N ILE A 132 -13.20 4.67 -11.25
CA ILE A 132 -14.18 3.93 -10.43
C ILE A 132 -14.57 4.77 -9.21
N LEU A 133 -13.59 5.30 -8.48
CA LEU A 133 -13.84 6.08 -7.27
C LEU A 133 -14.64 7.35 -7.55
N LEU A 134 -14.32 8.06 -8.65
CA LEU A 134 -15.06 9.26 -9.07
C LEU A 134 -16.49 8.93 -9.48
N LYS A 135 -16.71 7.83 -10.20
CA LYS A 135 -18.05 7.35 -10.57
C LYS A 135 -18.89 7.01 -9.32
N GLN A 136 -18.26 6.42 -8.29
CA GLN A 136 -18.91 6.09 -7.02
C GLN A 136 -19.13 7.33 -6.14
N GLY A 137 -18.34 8.39 -6.32
CA GLY A 137 -18.34 9.59 -5.49
C GLY A 137 -17.73 9.41 -4.10
N ARG A 138 -17.14 8.24 -3.77
CA ARG A 138 -16.55 7.91 -2.48
C ARG A 138 -15.45 6.88 -2.62
N GLY A 139 -14.54 6.83 -1.64
CA GLY A 139 -13.48 5.83 -1.55
C GLY A 139 -12.37 6.23 -0.60
N SER A 140 -11.44 5.33 -0.34
CA SER A 140 -10.27 5.59 0.50
C SER A 140 -9.00 5.09 -0.18
N ILE A 141 -8.00 5.96 -0.28
CA ILE A 141 -6.66 5.61 -0.74
C ILE A 141 -5.71 5.74 0.43
N VAL A 142 -4.98 4.68 0.77
CA VAL A 142 -3.92 4.73 1.76
C VAL A 142 -2.59 4.36 1.10
N ASN A 143 -1.67 5.31 1.11
CA ASN A 143 -0.32 5.12 0.58
C ASN A 143 0.66 4.73 1.68
N VAL A 144 1.44 3.70 1.47
CA VAL A 144 2.55 3.32 2.35
C VAL A 144 3.81 4.08 1.91
N ALA A 145 4.03 5.22 2.54
CA ALA A 145 5.26 5.99 2.37
C ALA A 145 6.38 5.42 3.28
N ALA A 146 7.13 6.25 3.95
CA ALA A 146 8.12 5.85 4.93
C ALA A 146 8.47 7.04 5.85
N LYS A 147 8.83 6.79 7.10
CA LYS A 147 9.35 7.82 8.00
C LYS A 147 10.59 8.51 7.40
N ALA A 148 11.40 7.78 6.66
CA ALA A 148 12.56 8.29 5.93
C ALA A 148 12.22 9.40 4.91
N ALA A 149 10.99 9.48 4.40
CA ALA A 149 10.57 10.57 3.52
C ALA A 149 10.58 11.94 4.22
N VAL A 150 10.45 11.94 5.56
CA VAL A 150 10.44 13.14 6.41
C VAL A 150 11.75 13.31 7.16
N ASP A 151 12.28 12.21 7.75
CA ASP A 151 13.52 12.25 8.54
C ASP A 151 14.80 12.40 7.70
N GLN A 152 14.75 12.02 6.42
CA GLN A 152 15.81 12.20 5.42
C GLN A 152 17.19 11.67 5.85
N PRO A 153 17.31 10.40 6.27
CA PRO A 153 18.58 9.85 6.74
C PRO A 153 19.62 9.81 5.63
N GLY A 154 20.90 10.02 6.01
CA GLY A 154 22.03 9.83 5.09
C GLY A 154 22.16 8.37 4.62
N GLY A 155 22.81 8.17 3.45
CA GLY A 155 23.03 6.84 2.88
C GLY A 155 21.80 6.19 2.22
N ALA A 156 20.71 6.94 2.00
CA ALA A 156 19.49 6.45 1.38
C ALA A 156 18.85 7.47 0.42
N GLY A 157 19.65 8.35 -0.19
CA GLY A 157 19.17 9.52 -0.94
C GLY A 157 18.16 9.17 -2.03
N ALA A 158 18.40 8.16 -2.85
CA ALA A 158 17.49 7.72 -3.91
C ALA A 158 16.14 7.22 -3.34
N TYR A 159 16.19 6.42 -2.29
CA TYR A 159 14.98 5.94 -1.59
C TYR A 159 14.20 7.09 -0.95
N VAL A 160 14.89 7.95 -0.20
CA VAL A 160 14.29 9.14 0.44
C VAL A 160 13.59 10.02 -0.60
N ALA A 161 14.28 10.36 -1.70
CA ALA A 161 13.72 11.16 -2.77
C ALA A 161 12.45 10.52 -3.37
N SER A 162 12.49 9.21 -3.65
CA SER A 162 11.35 8.49 -4.22
C SER A 162 10.14 8.45 -3.28
N LYS A 163 10.34 8.20 -1.99
CA LYS A 163 9.26 8.16 -0.98
C LYS A 163 8.73 9.55 -0.64
N ALA A 164 9.58 10.56 -0.60
CA ALA A 164 9.16 11.95 -0.40
C ALA A 164 8.33 12.47 -1.59
N ALA A 165 8.75 12.17 -2.83
CA ALA A 165 7.99 12.51 -4.02
C ALA A 165 6.61 11.81 -4.06
N ALA A 166 6.55 10.52 -3.74
CA ALA A 166 5.28 9.79 -3.66
C ALA A 166 4.36 10.36 -2.56
N LEU A 167 4.92 10.71 -1.41
CA LEU A 167 4.17 11.34 -0.31
C LEU A 167 3.57 12.69 -0.74
N ALA A 168 4.38 13.56 -1.35
CA ALA A 168 3.94 14.86 -1.84
C ALA A 168 2.84 14.73 -2.92
N MET A 169 3.00 13.77 -3.83
CA MET A 169 2.01 13.48 -4.87
C MET A 169 0.67 13.02 -4.28
N MET A 170 0.68 12.15 -3.28
CA MET A 170 -0.56 11.68 -2.64
C MET A 170 -1.24 12.81 -1.84
N HIS A 171 -0.47 13.70 -1.23
CA HIS A 171 -1.02 14.89 -0.59
C HIS A 171 -1.68 15.82 -1.63
N SER A 172 -1.04 16.05 -2.77
CA SER A 172 -1.63 16.82 -3.88
C SER A 172 -2.95 16.18 -4.36
N LEU A 173 -2.99 14.86 -4.54
CA LEU A 173 -4.21 14.14 -4.93
C LEU A 173 -5.34 14.33 -3.89
N ALA A 174 -5.01 14.35 -2.59
CA ALA A 174 -5.99 14.65 -1.55
C ALA A 174 -6.58 16.06 -1.70
N MET A 175 -5.79 17.03 -2.14
CA MET A 175 -6.24 18.39 -2.40
C MET A 175 -7.09 18.49 -3.68
N ASP A 176 -6.73 17.76 -4.76
CA ASP A 176 -7.51 17.68 -5.99
C ASP A 176 -8.91 17.11 -5.73
N LEU A 177 -9.04 16.23 -4.72
CA LEU A 177 -10.29 15.56 -4.36
C LEU A 177 -11.09 16.31 -3.28
N LYS A 178 -10.65 17.50 -2.89
CA LYS A 178 -11.36 18.31 -1.87
C LYS A 178 -12.80 18.58 -2.31
N GLY A 179 -13.74 18.36 -1.41
CA GLY A 179 -15.17 18.49 -1.67
C GLY A 179 -15.84 17.21 -2.18
N THR A 180 -15.08 16.13 -2.36
CA THR A 180 -15.63 14.79 -2.60
C THR A 180 -15.59 13.95 -1.30
N ALA A 181 -16.21 12.77 -1.31
CA ALA A 181 -16.07 11.79 -0.23
C ALA A 181 -14.93 10.77 -0.52
N ILE A 182 -13.99 11.09 -1.40
CA ILE A 182 -12.79 10.29 -1.65
C ILE A 182 -11.66 10.85 -0.79
N ARG A 183 -11.06 10.00 0.04
CA ARG A 183 -9.99 10.37 0.97
C ARG A 183 -8.66 9.76 0.57
N VAL A 184 -7.58 10.51 0.72
CA VAL A 184 -6.22 10.06 0.44
C VAL A 184 -5.35 10.36 1.64
N ASN A 185 -4.82 9.31 2.28
CA ASN A 185 -3.94 9.43 3.43
C ASN A 185 -2.67 8.60 3.23
N SER A 186 -1.65 8.89 4.01
CA SER A 186 -0.39 8.12 3.99
C SER A 186 -0.03 7.64 5.39
N VAL A 187 0.54 6.45 5.48
CA VAL A 187 1.24 5.98 6.69
C VAL A 187 2.74 6.06 6.46
N LEU A 188 3.48 6.42 7.51
CA LEU A 188 4.92 6.59 7.49
C LEU A 188 5.59 5.55 8.42
N PRO A 189 5.71 4.29 8.01
CA PRO A 189 6.41 3.31 8.81
C PRO A 189 7.88 3.69 9.02
N GLY A 190 8.38 3.40 10.24
CA GLY A 190 9.79 3.26 10.48
C GLY A 190 10.32 1.94 9.92
N ILE A 191 11.27 1.30 10.62
CA ILE A 191 11.71 -0.04 10.25
C ILE A 191 10.61 -1.04 10.66
N ILE A 192 10.13 -1.79 9.68
CA ILE A 192 9.09 -2.80 9.90
C ILE A 192 9.76 -4.09 10.34
N ASP A 193 9.22 -4.74 11.37
CA ASP A 193 9.67 -6.04 11.82
C ASP A 193 9.30 -7.13 10.81
N THR A 194 10.25 -7.44 9.94
CA THR A 194 10.10 -8.45 8.88
C THR A 194 11.27 -9.42 8.88
N PRO A 195 11.08 -10.65 8.40
CA PRO A 195 12.20 -11.60 8.25
C PRO A 195 13.35 -11.04 7.39
N ALA A 196 13.05 -10.24 6.37
CA ALA A 196 14.07 -9.62 5.53
C ALA A 196 14.88 -8.59 6.33
N ASN A 197 14.23 -7.64 6.99
CA ASN A 197 14.92 -6.62 7.79
C ASN A 197 15.74 -7.23 8.94
N ARG A 198 15.24 -8.31 9.57
CA ARG A 198 16.01 -9.03 10.60
C ARG A 198 17.27 -9.68 10.04
N ARG A 199 17.21 -10.21 8.81
CA ARG A 199 18.41 -10.76 8.13
C ARG A 199 19.42 -9.66 7.77
N ASP A 200 18.92 -8.53 7.27
CA ASP A 200 19.78 -7.42 6.81
C ASP A 200 20.41 -6.67 8.00
N MET A 201 19.73 -6.65 9.15
CA MET A 201 20.17 -5.94 10.36
C MET A 201 20.17 -6.84 11.59
N PRO A 202 20.98 -7.94 11.63
CA PRO A 202 20.89 -8.97 12.65
C PRO A 202 21.29 -8.50 14.06
N ARG A 203 21.94 -7.34 14.17
CA ARG A 203 22.36 -6.74 15.45
C ARG A 203 21.43 -5.64 15.97
N ALA A 204 20.35 -5.35 15.26
CA ALA A 204 19.41 -4.31 15.65
C ALA A 204 18.53 -4.76 16.82
N ASN A 205 18.02 -3.80 17.58
CA ASN A 205 17.01 -4.07 18.60
C ASN A 205 15.61 -4.18 17.94
N PHE A 206 15.19 -5.39 17.62
CA PHE A 206 13.91 -5.66 16.97
C PHE A 206 12.69 -5.24 17.81
N ALA A 207 12.84 -5.10 19.14
CA ALA A 207 11.74 -4.65 20.00
C ALA A 207 11.30 -3.19 19.71
N THR A 208 12.14 -2.41 19.04
CA THR A 208 11.82 -1.03 18.62
C THR A 208 11.15 -0.95 17.24
N TRP A 209 11.01 -2.08 16.54
CA TRP A 209 10.43 -2.11 15.20
C TRP A 209 8.92 -2.31 15.24
N THR A 210 8.23 -1.66 14.32
CA THR A 210 6.77 -1.78 14.24
C THR A 210 6.39 -3.07 13.49
N LYS A 211 5.51 -3.86 14.06
CA LYS A 211 4.98 -5.06 13.40
C LYS A 211 4.03 -4.70 12.26
N SER A 212 4.06 -5.49 11.18
CA SER A 212 3.18 -5.31 10.03
C SER A 212 1.70 -5.27 10.41
N GLU A 213 1.28 -6.08 11.39
CA GLU A 213 -0.10 -6.15 11.87
C GLU A 213 -0.55 -4.85 12.57
N HIS A 214 0.37 -4.16 13.26
CA HIS A 214 0.06 -2.88 13.89
C HIS A 214 -0.16 -1.79 12.85
N ILE A 215 0.69 -1.74 11.81
CA ILE A 215 0.54 -0.83 10.68
C ILE A 215 -0.76 -1.14 9.94
N GLY A 216 -1.06 -2.43 9.71
CA GLY A 216 -2.31 -2.88 9.10
C GLY A 216 -3.54 -2.35 9.83
N ARG A 217 -3.56 -2.38 11.17
CA ARG A 217 -4.68 -1.83 11.96
C ARG A 217 -4.87 -0.33 11.77
N VAL A 218 -3.78 0.44 11.65
CA VAL A 218 -3.86 1.88 11.35
C VAL A 218 -4.41 2.09 9.94
N ILE A 219 -3.97 1.31 8.95
CA ILE A 219 -4.49 1.36 7.59
C ILE A 219 -5.98 1.05 7.57
N LEU A 220 -6.42 0.00 8.25
CA LEU A 220 -7.85 -0.33 8.37
C LEU A 220 -8.63 0.84 8.97
N PHE A 221 -8.17 1.40 10.09
CA PHE A 221 -8.83 2.55 10.72
C PHE A 221 -9.00 3.71 9.73
N LEU A 222 -7.95 4.07 8.98
CA LEU A 222 -8.01 5.14 7.98
C LEU A 222 -9.04 4.88 6.87
N CYS A 223 -9.44 3.63 6.67
CA CYS A 223 -10.44 3.23 5.68
C CYS A 223 -11.87 3.15 6.23
N THR A 224 -12.07 3.27 7.54
CA THR A 224 -13.41 3.27 8.18
C THR A 224 -14.10 4.62 8.05
N ASP A 225 -15.41 4.62 8.30
CA ASP A 225 -16.22 5.85 8.39
C ASP A 225 -15.82 6.70 9.61
N ASP A 226 -15.30 6.11 10.69
CA ASP A 226 -14.77 6.84 11.85
C ASP A 226 -13.60 7.77 11.49
N ALA A 227 -12.87 7.44 10.43
CA ALA A 227 -11.80 8.27 9.90
C ALA A 227 -12.27 9.27 8.83
N GLN A 228 -13.57 9.46 8.63
CA GLN A 228 -14.13 10.35 7.61
C GLN A 228 -13.56 11.79 7.67
N PRO A 229 -13.28 12.40 8.82
CA PRO A 229 -12.67 13.73 8.89
C PRO A 229 -11.18 13.77 8.50
N ILE A 230 -10.54 12.59 8.36
CA ILE A 230 -9.10 12.49 8.13
C ILE A 230 -8.83 12.39 6.64
N ASN A 231 -8.25 13.44 6.04
CA ASN A 231 -7.86 13.49 4.64
C ASN A 231 -6.57 14.31 4.45
N GLY A 232 -5.70 13.87 3.56
CA GLY A 232 -4.44 14.54 3.23
C GLY A 232 -3.39 14.46 4.34
N VAL A 233 -3.48 13.50 5.27
CA VAL A 233 -2.52 13.39 6.37
C VAL A 233 -1.46 12.31 6.11
N ALA A 234 -0.31 12.51 6.76
CA ALA A 234 0.80 11.54 6.80
C ALA A 234 1.03 11.13 8.26
N ILE A 235 0.73 9.88 8.62
CA ILE A 235 0.74 9.39 10.00
C ILE A 235 1.98 8.53 10.23
N PRO A 236 2.93 8.93 11.10
CA PRO A 236 4.01 8.06 11.56
C PRO A 236 3.46 6.86 12.33
N VAL A 237 4.00 5.66 12.01
CA VAL A 237 3.57 4.40 12.61
C VAL A 237 4.75 3.48 12.92
#